data_69d19dff2443adc7f976094c690b5e59
#
_entry.id   69d19dff2443adc7f976094c690b5e59
#
_cell.length_a   1.000
_cell.length_b   1.000
_cell.length_c   1.000
_cell.angle_alpha   90.00
_cell.angle_beta   90.00
_cell.angle_gamma   90.00
#
_symmetry.space_group_name_H-M   'P 1'
#
loop_
_entity.id
_entity.type
_entity.pdbx_description
1 polymer ?
#
loop_
_entity_poly.entity_id
_entity_poly.type
_entity_poly.pdbx_seq_one_letter_code
_entity_poly.pdbx_strand_id
1 'polypeptide(L)'
;MEVSRERTTGTGLLKICLSLALVLMACVMFFTSKSGSLLFAALLERSAPPFSTSQAKAAQAIVVLTGANASMLEAARLHRQTGLPVLASGGDGEAAAIKNHLEKSLCTPVKWTEGNSRNTEQNARFSADILVKTQVRRIILVTHALHMRRARAMFVDQGFEVIAAPTGFSAQPELRWRDLLPSSEGRKLAKSAFHEVFGLAFYKIRYAVH
;
A
#
# COMPACT_ATOMS: atom_id res chain seq x y z
N MET A 1 43.66 -41.86 16.50
CA MET A 1 42.77 -41.84 15.32
C MET A 1 41.60 -40.86 15.45
N GLU A 2 41.65 -39.90 16.38
CA GLU A 2 40.53 -39.00 16.73
C GLU A 2 40.68 -37.55 16.24
N VAL A 3 41.90 -37.13 15.85
CA VAL A 3 42.20 -35.73 15.44
C VAL A 3 41.72 -35.36 14.02
N SER A 4 41.36 -36.33 13.17
CA SER A 4 40.94 -36.04 11.80
C SER A 4 39.44 -35.81 11.63
N ARG A 5 38.60 -36.07 12.64
CA ARG A 5 37.14 -35.94 12.57
C ARG A 5 36.65 -34.52 12.89
N GLU A 6 37.35 -33.77 13.76
CA GLU A 6 36.99 -32.39 14.10
C GLU A 6 37.31 -31.37 13.02
N ARG A 7 38.34 -31.58 12.20
CA ARG A 7 38.68 -30.67 11.08
C ARG A 7 37.66 -30.69 9.94
N THR A 8 36.96 -31.79 9.69
CA THR A 8 35.98 -31.94 8.62
C THR A 8 34.63 -31.27 8.97
N THR A 9 34.26 -31.22 10.24
CA THR A 9 33.01 -30.52 10.69
C THR A 9 33.17 -29.01 10.68
N GLY A 10 34.35 -28.47 11.04
CA GLY A 10 34.62 -27.04 11.02
C GLY A 10 34.62 -26.41 9.62
N THR A 11 35.16 -27.11 8.63
CA THR A 11 35.18 -26.64 7.23
C THR A 11 33.79 -26.69 6.60
N GLY A 12 32.94 -27.67 6.98
CA GLY A 12 31.56 -27.74 6.52
C GLY A 12 30.71 -26.59 7.06
N LEU A 13 30.80 -26.32 8.34
CA LEU A 13 30.09 -25.22 8.99
C LEU A 13 30.49 -23.85 8.43
N LEU A 14 31.79 -23.62 8.23
CA LEU A 14 32.31 -22.40 7.63
C LEU A 14 31.77 -22.18 6.20
N LYS A 15 31.71 -23.22 5.37
CA LYS A 15 31.15 -23.14 4.01
C LYS A 15 29.66 -22.80 4.05
N ILE A 16 28.88 -23.39 4.97
CA ILE A 16 27.45 -23.09 5.14
C ILE A 16 27.28 -21.63 5.58
N CYS A 17 28.03 -21.16 6.58
CA CYS A 17 27.97 -19.78 7.03
C CYS A 17 28.33 -18.78 5.92
N LEU A 18 29.38 -19.08 5.14
CA LEU A 18 29.78 -18.24 4.01
C LEU A 18 28.71 -18.22 2.91
N SER A 19 28.11 -19.36 2.58
CA SER A 19 27.02 -19.43 1.61
C SER A 19 25.80 -18.63 2.07
N LEU A 20 25.40 -18.75 3.34
CA LEU A 20 24.31 -17.97 3.92
C LEU A 20 24.60 -16.46 3.90
N ALA A 21 25.82 -16.07 4.23
CA ALA A 21 26.23 -14.65 4.17
C ALA A 21 26.18 -14.09 2.74
N LEU A 22 26.61 -14.87 1.74
CA LEU A 22 26.53 -14.48 0.33
C LEU A 22 25.09 -14.36 -0.16
N VAL A 23 24.23 -15.30 0.21
CA VAL A 23 22.77 -15.23 -0.11
C VAL A 23 22.14 -14.00 0.53
N LEU A 24 22.42 -13.75 1.82
CA LEU A 24 21.90 -12.59 2.51
C LEU A 24 22.36 -11.29 1.85
N MET A 25 23.64 -11.20 1.52
CA MET A 25 24.20 -10.04 0.81
C MET A 25 23.54 -9.84 -0.55
N ALA A 26 23.34 -10.89 -1.32
CA ALA A 26 22.62 -10.83 -2.60
C ALA A 26 21.18 -10.37 -2.44
N CYS A 27 20.46 -10.85 -1.43
CA CYS A 27 19.11 -10.38 -1.11
C CYS A 27 19.10 -8.89 -0.75
N VAL A 28 20.01 -8.44 0.12
CA VAL A 28 20.11 -7.03 0.50
C VAL A 28 20.41 -6.17 -0.74
N MET A 29 21.35 -6.58 -1.57
CA MET A 29 21.65 -5.86 -2.82
C MET A 29 20.44 -5.81 -3.74
N PHE A 30 19.74 -6.93 -3.94
CA PHE A 30 18.55 -6.99 -4.78
C PHE A 30 17.46 -6.04 -4.27
N PHE A 31 17.04 -6.16 -3.01
CA PHE A 31 15.96 -5.33 -2.47
C PHE A 31 16.33 -3.85 -2.31
N THR A 32 17.62 -3.52 -2.21
CA THR A 32 18.07 -2.11 -2.14
C THR A 32 18.40 -1.53 -3.51
N SER A 33 18.43 -2.33 -4.56
CA SER A 33 18.56 -1.86 -5.93
C SER A 33 17.24 -1.25 -6.44
N LYS A 34 17.32 -0.36 -7.44
CA LYS A 34 16.13 0.23 -8.05
C LYS A 34 15.30 -0.84 -8.77
N SER A 35 15.93 -1.70 -9.57
CA SER A 35 15.23 -2.74 -10.33
C SER A 35 14.57 -3.78 -9.42
N GLY A 36 15.28 -4.27 -8.39
CA GLY A 36 14.74 -5.26 -7.47
C GLY A 36 13.58 -4.74 -6.64
N SER A 37 13.70 -3.50 -6.13
CA SER A 37 12.62 -2.88 -5.36
C SER A 37 11.39 -2.56 -6.22
N LEU A 38 11.57 -2.13 -7.49
CA LEU A 38 10.47 -1.93 -8.44
C LEU A 38 9.78 -3.24 -8.78
N LEU A 39 10.55 -4.31 -9.01
CA LEU A 39 9.97 -5.63 -9.26
C LEU A 39 9.14 -6.12 -8.06
N PHE A 40 9.68 -5.96 -6.85
CA PHE A 40 8.97 -6.33 -5.63
C PHE A 40 7.68 -5.51 -5.44
N ALA A 41 7.74 -4.19 -5.64
CA ALA A 41 6.56 -3.32 -5.59
C ALA A 41 5.54 -3.73 -6.66
N ALA A 42 5.96 -3.95 -7.91
CA ALA A 42 5.07 -4.37 -8.99
C ALA A 42 4.37 -5.71 -8.72
N LEU A 43 5.05 -6.67 -8.07
CA LEU A 43 4.44 -7.94 -7.65
C LEU A 43 3.35 -7.72 -6.60
N LEU A 44 3.56 -6.82 -5.65
CA LEU A 44 2.54 -6.47 -4.65
C LEU A 44 1.35 -5.73 -5.28
N GLU A 45 1.61 -4.82 -6.20
CA GLU A 45 0.60 -4.03 -6.90
C GLU A 45 -0.28 -4.88 -7.83
N ARG A 46 0.26 -5.94 -8.46
CA ARG A 46 -0.50 -6.90 -9.27
C ARG A 46 -1.63 -7.59 -8.48
N SER A 47 -1.50 -7.66 -7.18
CA SER A 47 -2.54 -8.22 -6.31
C SER A 47 -3.66 -7.22 -5.96
N ALA A 48 -3.54 -5.95 -6.36
CA ALA A 48 -4.63 -4.99 -6.26
C ALA A 48 -5.67 -5.29 -7.36
N PRO A 49 -6.96 -5.44 -7.00
CA PRO A 49 -7.98 -5.71 -8.00
C PRO A 49 -8.08 -4.54 -8.99
N PRO A 50 -8.27 -4.81 -10.28
CA PRO A 50 -8.44 -3.76 -11.27
C PRO A 50 -9.74 -2.98 -11.00
N PHE A 51 -9.73 -1.68 -11.27
CA PHE A 51 -10.92 -0.85 -11.18
C PHE A 51 -11.96 -1.27 -12.24
N SER A 52 -13.19 -1.47 -11.80
CA SER A 52 -14.31 -1.80 -12.67
C SER A 52 -15.32 -0.65 -12.72
N THR A 53 -15.46 -0.05 -13.89
CA THR A 53 -16.42 1.05 -14.12
C THR A 53 -17.87 0.60 -13.95
N SER A 54 -18.18 -0.65 -14.25
CA SER A 54 -19.54 -1.21 -14.06
C SER A 54 -19.88 -1.33 -12.56
N GLN A 55 -18.93 -1.73 -11.74
CA GLN A 55 -19.11 -1.81 -10.28
C GLN A 55 -19.19 -0.40 -9.65
N ALA A 56 -18.49 0.58 -10.22
CA ALA A 56 -18.51 1.95 -9.72
C ALA A 56 -19.91 2.59 -9.70
N LYS A 57 -20.81 2.19 -10.64
CA LYS A 57 -22.20 2.69 -10.68
C LYS A 57 -23.02 2.32 -9.45
N ALA A 58 -22.64 1.26 -8.74
CA ALA A 58 -23.34 0.81 -7.54
C ALA A 58 -22.74 1.41 -6.24
N ALA A 59 -21.65 2.15 -6.32
CA ALA A 59 -21.04 2.81 -5.17
C ALA A 59 -21.88 3.99 -4.68
N GLN A 60 -21.70 4.35 -3.41
CA GLN A 60 -22.44 5.40 -2.73
C GLN A 60 -21.55 6.56 -2.28
N ALA A 61 -20.24 6.33 -2.18
CA ALA A 61 -19.25 7.35 -1.84
C ALA A 61 -17.87 6.98 -2.39
N ILE A 62 -17.01 7.99 -2.51
CA ILE A 62 -15.58 7.86 -2.80
C ILE A 62 -14.82 8.16 -1.52
N VAL A 63 -13.92 7.27 -1.11
CA VAL A 63 -13.02 7.46 0.04
C VAL A 63 -11.60 7.61 -0.48
N VAL A 64 -10.96 8.73 -0.15
CA VAL A 64 -9.59 9.04 -0.55
C VAL A 64 -8.67 8.92 0.65
N LEU A 65 -7.69 8.04 0.56
CA LEU A 65 -6.62 7.89 1.53
C LEU A 65 -5.32 8.38 0.89
N THR A 66 -4.51 9.06 1.66
CA THR A 66 -3.20 9.60 1.26
C THR A 66 -3.25 10.79 0.29
N GLY A 67 -2.45 11.81 0.59
CA GLY A 67 -2.34 13.04 -0.19
C GLY A 67 -1.49 12.93 -1.46
N ALA A 68 -1.29 11.74 -2.03
CA ALA A 68 -0.60 11.59 -3.31
C ALA A 68 -1.41 12.23 -4.44
N ASN A 69 -0.79 13.07 -5.26
CA ASN A 69 -1.45 13.78 -6.37
C ASN A 69 -2.27 12.83 -7.27
N ALA A 70 -1.74 11.64 -7.58
CA ALA A 70 -2.44 10.66 -8.40
C ALA A 70 -3.78 10.22 -7.77
N SER A 71 -3.84 10.05 -6.45
CA SER A 71 -5.07 9.65 -5.75
C SER A 71 -6.12 10.78 -5.77
N MET A 72 -5.68 12.02 -5.59
CA MET A 72 -6.59 13.16 -5.64
C MET A 72 -7.14 13.42 -7.05
N LEU A 73 -6.30 13.31 -8.07
CA LEU A 73 -6.72 13.40 -9.48
C LEU A 73 -7.74 12.30 -9.83
N GLU A 74 -7.51 11.08 -9.40
CA GLU A 74 -8.43 9.96 -9.63
C GLU A 74 -9.76 10.15 -8.89
N ALA A 75 -9.73 10.59 -7.65
CA ALA A 75 -10.95 10.90 -6.90
C ALA A 75 -11.77 11.99 -7.56
N ALA A 76 -11.13 13.07 -8.05
CA ALA A 76 -11.79 14.13 -8.79
C ALA A 76 -12.37 13.64 -10.12
N ARG A 77 -11.65 12.77 -10.84
CA ARG A 77 -12.14 12.14 -12.07
C ARG A 77 -13.39 11.29 -11.79
N LEU A 78 -13.33 10.45 -10.76
CA LEU A 78 -14.45 9.60 -10.35
C LEU A 78 -15.66 10.42 -9.89
N HIS A 79 -15.45 11.48 -9.11
CA HIS A 79 -16.52 12.38 -8.69
C HIS A 79 -17.22 13.01 -9.92
N ARG A 80 -16.45 13.55 -10.88
CA ARG A 80 -17.03 14.13 -12.11
C ARG A 80 -17.83 13.13 -12.93
N GLN A 81 -17.42 11.87 -12.97
CA GLN A 81 -18.08 10.82 -13.73
C GLN A 81 -19.32 10.24 -13.05
N THR A 82 -19.34 10.22 -11.71
CA THR A 82 -20.38 9.50 -10.95
C THR A 82 -21.29 10.41 -10.13
N GLY A 83 -20.86 11.65 -9.85
CA GLY A 83 -21.54 12.54 -8.90
C GLY A 83 -21.44 12.10 -7.45
N LEU A 84 -20.69 11.04 -7.13
CA LEU A 84 -20.62 10.48 -5.78
C LEU A 84 -19.92 11.43 -4.81
N PRO A 85 -20.42 11.57 -3.57
CA PRO A 85 -19.79 12.39 -2.55
C PRO A 85 -18.42 11.83 -2.14
N VAL A 86 -17.50 12.72 -1.78
CA VAL A 86 -16.12 12.39 -1.41
C VAL A 86 -15.91 12.50 0.09
N LEU A 87 -15.25 11.51 0.69
CA LEU A 87 -14.67 11.53 2.02
C LEU A 87 -13.15 11.57 1.89
N ALA A 88 -12.51 12.56 2.51
CA ALA A 88 -11.06 12.63 2.69
C ALA A 88 -10.69 12.09 4.07
N SER A 89 -9.78 11.09 4.14
CA SER A 89 -9.35 10.47 5.39
C SER A 89 -7.83 10.45 5.49
N GLY A 90 -7.31 10.84 6.65
CA GLY A 90 -5.88 10.86 6.97
C GLY A 90 -5.58 11.78 8.15
N GLY A 91 -4.74 11.30 9.09
CA GLY A 91 -4.34 12.04 10.28
C GLY A 91 -3.35 13.17 10.01
N ASP A 92 -2.88 13.81 11.09
CA ASP A 92 -1.82 14.81 11.08
C ASP A 92 -2.00 15.94 10.03
N GLY A 93 -3.25 16.33 9.76
CA GLY A 93 -3.59 17.36 8.77
C GLY A 93 -3.69 16.86 7.32
N GLU A 94 -3.45 15.60 7.05
CA GLU A 94 -3.49 15.01 5.71
C GLU A 94 -4.90 15.11 5.08
N ALA A 95 -5.94 14.77 5.83
CA ALA A 95 -7.32 14.89 5.34
C ALA A 95 -7.69 16.33 4.98
N ALA A 96 -7.22 17.32 5.77
CA ALA A 96 -7.41 18.73 5.47
C ALA A 96 -6.65 19.17 4.21
N ALA A 97 -5.42 18.66 4.00
CA ALA A 97 -4.63 18.90 2.80
C ALA A 97 -5.30 18.30 1.55
N ILE A 98 -5.81 17.07 1.64
CA ILE A 98 -6.57 16.41 0.57
C ILE A 98 -7.80 17.25 0.23
N LYS A 99 -8.59 17.64 1.23
CA LYS A 99 -9.78 18.50 1.06
C LYS A 99 -9.43 19.79 0.34
N ASN A 100 -8.44 20.52 0.85
CA ASN A 100 -8.03 21.79 0.26
C ASN A 100 -7.62 21.64 -1.22
N HIS A 101 -6.87 20.59 -1.55
CA HIS A 101 -6.44 20.36 -2.93
C HIS A 101 -7.61 19.97 -3.84
N LEU A 102 -8.49 19.09 -3.40
CA LEU A 102 -9.69 18.68 -4.15
C LEU A 102 -10.61 19.88 -4.41
N GLU A 103 -10.90 20.69 -3.40
CA GLU A 103 -11.83 21.81 -3.51
C GLU A 103 -11.21 22.99 -4.31
N LYS A 104 -9.98 23.40 -3.98
CA LYS A 104 -9.38 24.61 -4.56
C LYS A 104 -8.73 24.37 -5.91
N SER A 105 -8.09 23.23 -6.13
CA SER A 105 -7.32 22.97 -7.36
C SER A 105 -8.06 22.10 -8.36
N LEU A 106 -8.95 21.21 -7.89
CA LEU A 106 -9.64 20.24 -8.74
C LEU A 106 -11.16 20.46 -8.81
N CYS A 107 -11.68 21.54 -8.20
CA CYS A 107 -13.11 21.89 -8.18
C CYS A 107 -14.01 20.72 -7.78
N THR A 108 -13.55 19.90 -6.82
CA THR A 108 -14.23 18.69 -6.36
C THR A 108 -14.64 18.86 -4.89
N PRO A 109 -15.94 18.98 -4.58
CA PRO A 109 -16.41 19.20 -3.22
C PRO A 109 -16.16 17.95 -2.35
N VAL A 110 -15.66 18.17 -1.13
CA VAL A 110 -15.44 17.11 -0.13
C VAL A 110 -16.55 17.19 0.91
N LYS A 111 -17.41 16.17 0.91
CA LYS A 111 -18.57 16.14 1.82
C LYS A 111 -18.20 15.79 3.25
N TRP A 112 -17.22 14.91 3.46
CA TRP A 112 -16.79 14.48 4.79
C TRP A 112 -15.27 14.48 4.89
N THR A 113 -14.79 14.75 6.10
CA THR A 113 -13.36 14.76 6.41
C THR A 113 -13.13 13.97 7.70
N GLU A 114 -12.23 13.01 7.67
CA GLU A 114 -11.76 12.24 8.80
C GLU A 114 -10.28 12.58 9.04
N GLY A 115 -9.93 13.24 10.12
CA GLY A 115 -8.60 13.76 10.40
C GLY A 115 -7.95 13.26 11.69
N ASN A 116 -8.54 12.28 12.38
CA ASN A 116 -8.09 11.82 13.71
C ASN A 116 -7.29 10.52 13.67
N SER A 117 -7.21 9.88 12.51
CA SER A 117 -6.52 8.60 12.33
C SER A 117 -4.99 8.74 12.40
N ARG A 118 -4.34 7.74 12.97
CA ARG A 118 -2.87 7.62 13.06
C ARG A 118 -2.33 6.44 12.25
N ASN A 119 -3.21 5.63 11.70
CA ASN A 119 -2.86 4.46 10.89
C ASN A 119 -4.06 4.03 10.04
N THR A 120 -3.84 3.10 9.11
CA THR A 120 -4.86 2.67 8.15
C THR A 120 -6.06 1.98 8.80
N GLU A 121 -5.87 1.26 9.91
CA GLU A 121 -6.97 0.66 10.67
C GLU A 121 -7.90 1.74 11.23
N GLN A 122 -7.32 2.80 11.79
CA GLN A 122 -8.10 3.95 12.28
C GLN A 122 -8.74 4.73 11.13
N ASN A 123 -8.06 4.88 9.98
CA ASN A 123 -8.69 5.46 8.78
C ASN A 123 -9.99 4.71 8.43
N ALA A 124 -9.94 3.38 8.38
CA ALA A 124 -11.10 2.56 8.07
C ALA A 124 -12.19 2.70 9.13
N ARG A 125 -11.84 2.58 10.41
CA ARG A 125 -12.79 2.66 11.53
C ARG A 125 -13.47 4.02 11.63
N PHE A 126 -12.69 5.11 11.63
CA PHE A 126 -13.26 6.45 11.78
C PHE A 126 -14.03 6.91 10.52
N SER A 127 -13.61 6.45 9.34
CA SER A 127 -14.41 6.62 8.12
C SER A 127 -15.74 5.86 8.23
N ALA A 128 -15.74 4.66 8.83
CA ALA A 128 -16.96 3.89 9.07
C ALA A 128 -17.91 4.64 10.00
N ASP A 129 -17.41 5.21 11.10
CA ASP A 129 -18.21 5.98 12.05
C ASP A 129 -18.95 7.16 11.38
N ILE A 130 -18.37 7.74 10.33
CA ILE A 130 -18.98 8.82 9.55
C ILE A 130 -19.98 8.26 8.54
N LEU A 131 -19.56 7.26 7.74
CA LEU A 131 -20.31 6.78 6.58
C LEU A 131 -21.51 5.92 6.95
N VAL A 132 -21.42 5.14 8.03
CA VAL A 132 -22.54 4.30 8.51
C VAL A 132 -23.75 5.15 8.92
N LYS A 133 -23.52 6.33 9.52
CA LYS A 133 -24.58 7.27 9.87
C LYS A 133 -25.34 7.80 8.65
N THR A 134 -24.74 7.74 7.47
CA THR A 134 -25.34 8.16 6.20
C THR A 134 -25.78 6.98 5.33
N GLN A 135 -25.84 5.77 5.91
CA GLN A 135 -26.26 4.53 5.26
C GLN A 135 -25.38 4.11 4.04
N VAL A 136 -24.15 4.62 3.97
CA VAL A 136 -23.17 4.20 2.94
C VAL A 136 -22.61 2.84 3.32
N ARG A 137 -22.70 1.87 2.41
CA ARG A 137 -22.18 0.52 2.58
C ARG A 137 -21.20 0.12 1.46
N ARG A 138 -21.34 0.72 0.29
CA ARG A 138 -20.48 0.44 -0.86
C ARG A 138 -19.69 1.68 -1.24
N ILE A 139 -18.36 1.56 -1.24
CA ILE A 139 -17.44 2.68 -1.46
C ILE A 139 -16.47 2.40 -2.60
N ILE A 140 -16.05 3.44 -3.29
CA ILE A 140 -14.85 3.42 -4.12
C ILE A 140 -13.69 3.89 -3.24
N LEU A 141 -12.72 3.01 -3.01
CA LEU A 141 -11.53 3.33 -2.22
C LEU A 141 -10.40 3.73 -3.16
N VAL A 142 -9.93 4.98 -3.02
CA VAL A 142 -8.84 5.55 -3.83
C VAL A 142 -7.60 5.71 -2.97
N THR A 143 -6.54 5.03 -3.33
CA THR A 143 -5.23 5.12 -2.68
C THR A 143 -4.12 4.62 -3.59
N HIS A 144 -2.86 4.75 -3.16
CA HIS A 144 -1.70 4.23 -3.91
C HIS A 144 -1.78 2.71 -4.09
N ALA A 145 -1.41 2.20 -5.27
CA ALA A 145 -1.53 0.79 -5.63
C ALA A 145 -0.82 -0.14 -4.64
N LEU A 146 0.38 0.23 -4.19
CA LEU A 146 1.13 -0.52 -3.18
C LEU A 146 0.38 -0.65 -1.85
N HIS A 147 -0.37 0.39 -1.46
CA HIS A 147 -1.14 0.45 -0.21
C HIS A 147 -2.54 -0.19 -0.31
N MET A 148 -3.07 -0.32 -1.53
CA MET A 148 -4.46 -0.71 -1.78
C MET A 148 -4.88 -2.01 -1.10
N ARG A 149 -4.02 -3.04 -1.14
CA ARG A 149 -4.34 -4.34 -0.57
C ARG A 149 -4.60 -4.28 0.94
N ARG A 150 -3.75 -3.55 1.67
CA ARG A 150 -3.89 -3.37 3.12
C ARG A 150 -5.10 -2.50 3.46
N ALA A 151 -5.25 -1.38 2.79
CA ALA A 151 -6.37 -0.48 3.00
C ALA A 151 -7.71 -1.19 2.73
N ARG A 152 -7.82 -1.89 1.58
CA ARG A 152 -9.04 -2.63 1.24
C ARG A 152 -9.43 -3.64 2.32
N ALA A 153 -8.48 -4.44 2.83
CA ALA A 153 -8.76 -5.43 3.87
C ALA A 153 -9.38 -4.76 5.11
N MET A 154 -8.81 -3.64 5.56
CA MET A 154 -9.29 -2.93 6.74
C MET A 154 -10.68 -2.29 6.55
N PHE A 155 -11.00 -1.79 5.35
CA PHE A 155 -12.35 -1.27 5.08
C PHE A 155 -13.39 -2.38 4.94
N VAL A 156 -13.01 -3.54 4.36
CA VAL A 156 -13.90 -4.72 4.30
C VAL A 156 -14.25 -5.21 5.70
N ASP A 157 -13.30 -5.22 6.63
CA ASP A 157 -13.54 -5.62 8.03
C ASP A 157 -14.44 -4.63 8.80
N GLN A 158 -14.54 -3.39 8.34
CA GLN A 158 -15.55 -2.44 8.85
C GLN A 158 -16.94 -2.63 8.19
N GLY A 159 -17.12 -3.67 7.38
CA GLY A 159 -18.39 -4.02 6.75
C GLY A 159 -18.69 -3.28 5.45
N PHE A 160 -17.68 -2.65 4.80
CA PHE A 160 -17.87 -2.05 3.49
C PHE A 160 -17.69 -3.04 2.36
N GLU A 161 -18.50 -2.89 1.35
CA GLU A 161 -18.22 -3.41 0.01
C GLU A 161 -17.28 -2.43 -0.70
N VAL A 162 -16.04 -2.86 -0.94
CA VAL A 162 -14.95 -1.99 -1.42
C VAL A 162 -14.65 -2.25 -2.88
N ILE A 163 -14.89 -1.23 -3.70
CA ILE A 163 -14.43 -1.15 -5.09
C ILE A 163 -13.07 -0.45 -5.08
N ALA A 164 -12.03 -1.16 -5.44
CA ALA A 164 -10.67 -0.62 -5.43
C ALA A 164 -10.43 0.27 -6.65
N ALA A 165 -9.89 1.47 -6.42
CA ALA A 165 -9.38 2.37 -7.46
C ALA A 165 -7.91 2.70 -7.16
N PRO A 166 -6.98 1.77 -7.43
CA PRO A 166 -5.57 1.95 -7.15
C PRO A 166 -4.95 2.98 -8.09
N THR A 167 -4.02 3.79 -7.55
CA THR A 167 -3.31 4.85 -8.27
C THR A 167 -1.81 4.77 -8.05
N GLY A 168 -1.03 5.50 -8.84
CA GLY A 168 0.40 5.63 -8.59
C GLY A 168 1.16 4.31 -8.67
N PHE A 169 0.84 3.47 -9.66
CA PHE A 169 1.58 2.24 -9.89
C PHE A 169 3.05 2.51 -10.11
N SER A 170 3.89 1.64 -9.58
CA SER A 170 5.33 1.67 -9.82
C SER A 170 5.64 1.49 -11.30
N ALA A 171 6.60 2.28 -11.81
CA ALA A 171 7.05 2.12 -13.17
C ALA A 171 7.62 0.71 -13.39
N GLN A 172 7.45 0.16 -14.60
CA GLN A 172 8.11 -1.07 -14.97
C GLN A 172 9.63 -0.88 -14.92
N PRO A 173 10.38 -1.79 -14.30
CA PRO A 173 11.83 -1.64 -14.24
C PRO A 173 12.42 -1.76 -15.65
N GLU A 174 13.08 -0.71 -16.13
CA GLU A 174 14.00 -0.84 -17.24
C GLU A 174 15.27 -1.53 -16.72
N LEU A 175 15.67 -2.65 -17.33
CA LEU A 175 16.88 -3.40 -16.92
C LEU A 175 18.14 -2.67 -17.40
N ARG A 176 18.54 -1.64 -16.67
CA ARG A 176 19.85 -1.00 -16.82
C ARG A 176 20.78 -1.56 -15.75
N TRP A 177 22.01 -1.92 -16.10
CA TRP A 177 22.97 -2.50 -15.16
C TRP A 177 23.20 -1.62 -13.91
N ARG A 178 23.13 -0.29 -14.06
CA ARG A 178 23.23 0.67 -12.94
C ARG A 178 22.09 0.56 -11.95
N ASP A 179 20.89 0.17 -12.41
CA ASP A 179 19.69 0.02 -11.57
C ASP A 179 19.70 -1.29 -10.77
N LEU A 180 20.69 -2.17 -11.00
CA LEU A 180 20.97 -3.35 -10.19
C LEU A 180 21.82 -3.04 -8.95
N LEU A 181 22.43 -1.86 -8.89
CA LEU A 181 23.21 -1.43 -7.73
C LEU A 181 22.30 -0.83 -6.65
N PRO A 182 22.70 -0.96 -5.35
CA PRO A 182 21.98 -0.31 -4.25
C PRO A 182 21.86 1.18 -4.46
N SER A 183 20.63 1.71 -4.27
CA SER A 183 20.33 3.12 -4.48
C SER A 183 19.46 3.67 -3.34
N SER A 184 19.44 5.00 -3.17
CA SER A 184 18.56 5.65 -2.19
C SER A 184 17.09 5.49 -2.55
N GLU A 185 16.76 5.51 -3.85
CA GLU A 185 15.40 5.28 -4.36
C GLU A 185 14.94 3.84 -4.10
N GLY A 186 15.80 2.85 -4.43
CA GLY A 186 15.53 1.44 -4.18
C GLY A 186 15.29 1.17 -2.69
N ARG A 187 16.13 1.71 -1.81
CA ARG A 187 15.94 1.56 -0.35
C ARG A 187 14.62 2.16 0.14
N LYS A 188 14.23 3.35 -0.35
CA LYS A 188 12.95 3.98 0.03
C LYS A 188 11.76 3.13 -0.43
N LEU A 189 11.77 2.67 -1.67
CA LEU A 189 10.71 1.84 -2.22
C LEU A 189 10.61 0.48 -1.53
N ALA A 190 11.76 -0.18 -1.29
CA ALA A 190 11.81 -1.43 -0.53
C ALA A 190 11.24 -1.25 0.87
N LYS A 191 11.63 -0.20 1.59
CA LYS A 191 11.09 0.10 2.92
C LYS A 191 9.57 0.23 2.88
N SER A 192 9.02 0.95 1.91
CA SER A 192 7.58 1.10 1.75
C SER A 192 6.90 -0.24 1.44
N ALA A 193 7.45 -1.04 0.51
CA ALA A 193 6.91 -2.33 0.15
C ALA A 193 6.92 -3.33 1.33
N PHE A 194 8.02 -3.40 2.07
CA PHE A 194 8.10 -4.22 3.28
C PHE A 194 7.11 -3.75 4.36
N HIS A 195 6.97 -2.44 4.55
CA HIS A 195 5.98 -1.90 5.49
C HIS A 195 4.55 -2.36 5.16
N GLU A 196 4.18 -2.42 3.88
CA GLU A 196 2.87 -2.91 3.46
C GLU A 196 2.70 -4.42 3.73
N VAL A 197 3.73 -5.23 3.42
CA VAL A 197 3.70 -6.67 3.66
C VAL A 197 3.58 -6.98 5.15
N PHE A 198 4.45 -6.38 5.97
CA PHE A 198 4.44 -6.58 7.43
C PHE A 198 3.16 -6.03 8.07
N GLY A 199 2.69 -4.86 7.62
CA GLY A 199 1.44 -4.28 8.10
C GLY A 199 0.23 -5.18 7.83
N LEU A 200 0.15 -5.76 6.62
CA LEU A 200 -0.92 -6.70 6.28
C LEU A 200 -0.78 -8.04 7.04
N ALA A 201 0.45 -8.56 7.17
CA ALA A 201 0.70 -9.79 7.92
C ALA A 201 0.32 -9.63 9.40
N PHE A 202 0.78 -8.56 10.05
CA PHE A 202 0.44 -8.24 11.43
C PHE A 202 -1.07 -8.12 11.65
N TYR A 203 -1.74 -7.42 10.74
CA TYR A 203 -3.19 -7.27 10.76
C TYR A 203 -3.89 -8.64 10.69
N LYS A 204 -3.53 -9.49 9.72
CA LYS A 204 -4.12 -10.82 9.58
C LYS A 204 -3.90 -11.72 10.82
N ILE A 205 -2.70 -11.70 11.40
CA ILE A 205 -2.41 -12.47 12.61
C ILE A 205 -3.28 -11.99 13.77
N ARG A 206 -3.38 -10.68 13.97
CA ARG A 206 -4.17 -10.09 15.05
C ARG A 206 -5.67 -10.45 14.97
N TYR A 207 -6.22 -10.50 13.76
CA TYR A 207 -7.65 -10.78 13.53
C TYR A 207 -7.97 -12.24 13.20
N ALA A 208 -6.96 -13.10 12.98
CA ALA A 208 -7.16 -14.55 12.87
C ALA A 208 -7.28 -15.23 14.25
N VAL A 209 -6.94 -14.54 15.33
CA VAL A 209 -6.96 -15.04 16.72
C VAL A 209 -8.27 -14.67 17.45
N HIS A 210 -9.18 -13.99 16.77
CA HIS A 210 -10.53 -13.65 17.24
C HIS A 210 -11.58 -14.22 16.30
#